data_fa19d1db811bf533a5784f623c44e03c
#
_entry.id   fa19d1db811bf533a5784f623c44e03c
#
_cell.length_a   1.000
_cell.length_b   1.000
_cell.length_c   1.000
_cell.angle_alpha   90.00
_cell.angle_beta   90.00
_cell.angle_gamma   90.00
#
_symmetry.space_group_name_H-M   'P 1'
#
loop_
_entity.id
_entity.type
_entity.pdbx_description
1 polymer ?
#
loop_
_entity_poly.entity_id
_entity_poly.type
_entity_poly.pdbx_seq_one_letter_code
_entity_poly.pdbx_strand_id
1 'polypeptide(L)'
;DGAGKTCYAGALLAALKYTFRRFFDDELTNADERSSRYFKECYYNPLFENHRLPSVNTGIGGDKIPVTFYLPITEDINKKLLGTFVFSFSPTNSELISKTPEELSKMIPDTQIFSVDYIRNSDAVILVIDPLTIPPIGNSVRMCAEKLGDGELLKICSPERPYSADRILRSVIDIMRMEERFDEKKPKRIKKPLAVVFTKLDLLEKYYIPMSGSNRLHRESRHLEMRSYNRREHKITAEEVTSLIVKNMGDETVELIRQFENYSFFAVSALGEIPDADGKLPRPVTPKRVLDPVLWLLSDRGLIERS
;
A
#
# COMPACT_ATOMS: atom_id res chain seq x y z
N ASP A 1 -2.47 -12.77 2.74
CA ASP A 1 -3.00 -12.15 3.96
C ASP A 1 -1.85 -11.82 4.91
N GLY A 2 -2.03 -10.84 5.82
CA GLY A 2 -0.97 -10.45 6.77
C GLY A 2 0.05 -9.41 6.26
N ALA A 3 -0.03 -8.97 5.00
CA ALA A 3 0.85 -7.90 4.47
C ALA A 3 0.53 -6.50 5.05
N GLY A 4 -0.44 -6.39 5.96
CA GLY A 4 -0.84 -5.10 6.54
C GLY A 4 -1.65 -4.21 5.59
N LYS A 5 -2.17 -4.74 4.47
CA LYS A 5 -2.97 -3.97 3.50
C LYS A 5 -4.13 -3.22 4.14
N THR A 6 -4.91 -3.91 4.97
CA THR A 6 -6.09 -3.33 5.64
C THR A 6 -5.70 -2.22 6.61
N CYS A 7 -4.63 -2.43 7.39
CA CYS A 7 -4.10 -1.40 8.30
C CYS A 7 -3.55 -0.21 7.51
N TYR A 8 -2.77 -0.47 6.45
CA TYR A 8 -2.26 0.59 5.58
C TYR A 8 -3.39 1.39 4.92
N ALA A 9 -4.41 0.71 4.36
CA ALA A 9 -5.56 1.37 3.77
C ALA A 9 -6.30 2.25 4.80
N GLY A 10 -6.54 1.74 6.00
CA GLY A 10 -7.20 2.50 7.07
C GLY A 10 -6.38 3.71 7.52
N ALA A 11 -5.07 3.55 7.72
CA ALA A 11 -4.17 4.63 8.09
C ALA A 11 -4.03 5.67 6.97
N LEU A 12 -3.92 5.23 5.70
CA LEU A 12 -3.86 6.09 4.53
C LEU A 12 -5.14 6.93 4.38
N LEU A 13 -6.31 6.29 4.47
CA LEU A 13 -7.60 6.99 4.36
C LEU A 13 -7.79 8.01 5.48
N ALA A 14 -7.42 7.67 6.71
CA ALA A 14 -7.45 8.60 7.84
C ALA A 14 -6.48 9.77 7.60
N ALA A 15 -5.27 9.50 7.13
CA ALA A 15 -4.30 10.54 6.82
C ALA A 15 -4.75 11.44 5.65
N LEU A 16 -5.36 10.89 4.60
CA LEU A 16 -5.96 11.66 3.51
C LEU A 16 -7.10 12.54 4.00
N LYS A 17 -7.94 12.03 4.89
CA LYS A 17 -9.08 12.78 5.43
C LYS A 17 -8.66 13.92 6.36
N TYR A 18 -7.69 13.67 7.25
CA TYR A 18 -7.37 14.62 8.32
C TYR A 18 -6.07 15.38 8.10
N THR A 19 -5.10 14.81 7.39
CA THR A 19 -3.78 15.41 7.18
C THR A 19 -3.72 16.10 5.82
N PHE A 20 -4.28 15.48 4.78
CA PHE A 20 -4.24 16.01 3.42
C PHE A 20 -4.91 17.38 3.29
N ARG A 21 -5.99 17.65 4.01
CA ARG A 21 -6.65 18.94 4.10
C ARG A 21 -5.71 20.10 4.44
N ARG A 22 -4.66 19.83 5.21
CA ARG A 22 -3.64 20.84 5.56
C ARG A 22 -2.78 21.25 4.38
N PHE A 23 -2.76 20.45 3.29
CA PHE A 23 -1.97 20.70 2.10
C PHE A 23 -2.75 21.35 0.98
N PHE A 24 -4.01 20.96 0.80
CA PHE A 24 -4.76 21.21 -0.42
C PHE A 24 -6.09 21.93 -0.16
N ASP A 25 -6.37 22.39 1.05
CA ASP A 25 -7.65 22.95 1.49
C ASP A 25 -8.89 22.07 1.18
N ASP A 26 -8.66 20.88 0.64
CA ASP A 26 -9.67 19.90 0.25
C ASP A 26 -9.61 18.67 1.14
N GLU A 27 -10.76 18.03 1.37
CA GLU A 27 -10.83 16.82 2.15
C GLU A 27 -11.35 15.63 1.35
N LEU A 28 -10.85 14.45 1.72
CA LEU A 28 -11.35 13.20 1.19
C LEU A 28 -12.85 13.07 1.50
N THR A 29 -13.66 12.96 0.47
CA THR A 29 -15.09 12.72 0.61
C THR A 29 -15.44 11.27 0.26
N ASN A 30 -16.40 10.71 0.97
CA ASN A 30 -16.89 9.39 0.61
C ASN A 30 -17.80 9.51 -0.61
N ALA A 31 -17.69 8.55 -1.53
CA ALA A 31 -18.51 8.53 -2.73
C ALA A 31 -20.01 8.37 -2.42
N ASP A 32 -20.31 7.63 -1.36
CA ASP A 32 -21.66 7.31 -0.91
C ASP A 32 -21.68 7.00 0.59
N GLU A 33 -22.88 6.88 1.14
CA GLU A 33 -23.10 6.56 2.56
C GLU A 33 -22.55 5.19 2.93
N ARG A 34 -22.58 4.22 2.03
CA ARG A 34 -22.03 2.88 2.23
C ARG A 34 -20.51 2.93 2.40
N SER A 35 -19.80 3.64 1.52
CA SER A 35 -18.35 3.87 1.64
C SER A 35 -17.99 4.58 2.94
N SER A 36 -18.80 5.57 3.35
CA SER A 36 -18.65 6.28 4.61
C SER A 36 -18.75 5.35 5.82
N ARG A 37 -19.82 4.55 5.87
CA ARG A 37 -20.06 3.59 6.93
C ARG A 37 -18.96 2.54 6.99
N TYR A 38 -18.61 1.97 5.82
CA TYR A 38 -17.57 0.95 5.72
C TYR A 38 -16.20 1.47 6.18
N PHE A 39 -15.82 2.68 5.77
CA PHE A 39 -14.59 3.30 6.27
C PHE A 39 -14.60 3.43 7.79
N LYS A 40 -15.71 3.97 8.35
CA LYS A 40 -15.81 4.22 9.78
C LYS A 40 -15.78 2.91 10.59
N GLU A 41 -16.60 1.93 10.22
CA GLU A 41 -16.78 0.68 10.98
C GLU A 41 -15.63 -0.32 10.77
N CYS A 42 -15.10 -0.42 9.56
CA CYS A 42 -14.11 -1.45 9.22
C CYS A 42 -12.66 -0.99 9.33
N TYR A 43 -12.39 0.32 9.25
CA TYR A 43 -11.04 0.86 9.29
C TYR A 43 -10.81 1.82 10.44
N TYR A 44 -11.62 2.89 10.53
CA TYR A 44 -11.36 3.99 11.45
C TYR A 44 -11.59 3.60 12.91
N ASN A 45 -12.78 3.14 13.25
CA ASN A 45 -13.12 2.79 14.63
C ASN A 45 -12.21 1.70 15.20
N PRO A 46 -11.94 0.56 14.50
CA PRO A 46 -10.99 -0.42 15.00
C PRO A 46 -9.63 0.17 15.32
N LEU A 47 -9.04 0.90 14.38
CA LEU A 47 -7.66 1.40 14.53
C LEU A 47 -7.55 2.56 15.52
N PHE A 48 -8.40 3.58 15.39
CA PHE A 48 -8.19 4.87 16.04
C PHE A 48 -9.04 5.05 17.30
N GLU A 49 -10.19 4.38 17.42
CA GLU A 49 -11.04 4.44 18.61
C GLU A 49 -10.84 3.25 19.54
N ASN A 50 -10.77 2.04 18.96
CA ASN A 50 -10.69 0.81 19.75
C ASN A 50 -9.25 0.29 19.94
N HIS A 51 -8.28 0.89 19.27
CA HIS A 51 -6.87 0.48 19.26
C HIS A 51 -6.70 -1.02 18.99
N ARG A 52 -7.36 -1.51 17.96
CA ARG A 52 -7.34 -2.91 17.54
C ARG A 52 -7.12 -3.03 16.03
N LEU A 53 -6.57 -4.17 15.62
CA LEU A 53 -6.49 -4.50 14.21
C LEU A 53 -7.90 -4.62 13.59
N PRO A 54 -8.13 -4.12 12.37
CA PRO A 54 -9.34 -4.35 11.62
C PRO A 54 -9.52 -5.86 11.39
N SER A 55 -10.74 -6.37 11.59
CA SER A 55 -11.00 -7.78 11.28
C SER A 55 -10.99 -8.02 9.78
N VAL A 56 -10.29 -9.07 9.34
CA VAL A 56 -10.10 -9.41 7.92
C VAL A 56 -11.41 -9.76 7.21
N ASN A 57 -12.47 -10.10 7.96
CA ASN A 57 -13.71 -10.67 7.45
C ASN A 57 -14.93 -9.76 7.53
N THR A 58 -14.78 -8.48 7.85
CA THR A 58 -15.91 -7.58 7.94
C THR A 58 -16.32 -6.99 6.58
N GLY A 59 -16.69 -7.85 5.65
CA GLY A 59 -17.59 -7.44 4.59
C GLY A 59 -18.99 -7.32 5.18
N ILE A 60 -19.52 -6.09 5.31
CA ILE A 60 -20.94 -5.91 5.61
C ILE A 60 -21.70 -6.59 4.47
N GLY A 61 -22.34 -7.72 4.76
CA GLY A 61 -23.22 -8.39 3.83
C GLY A 61 -22.58 -9.30 2.78
N GLY A 62 -21.32 -9.76 2.94
CA GLY A 62 -20.71 -10.77 2.03
C GLY A 62 -20.32 -10.23 0.62
N ASP A 63 -20.71 -9.03 0.27
CA ASP A 63 -20.37 -8.41 -1.01
C ASP A 63 -18.98 -7.75 -0.93
N LYS A 64 -18.04 -8.28 -1.68
CA LYS A 64 -16.68 -7.75 -1.83
C LYS A 64 -16.66 -6.56 -2.80
N ILE A 65 -17.54 -5.61 -2.62
CA ILE A 65 -17.59 -4.41 -3.47
C ILE A 65 -16.47 -3.45 -3.06
N PRO A 66 -15.72 -2.90 -4.02
CA PRO A 66 -14.69 -1.90 -3.72
C PRO A 66 -15.30 -0.68 -3.06
N VAL A 67 -14.63 -0.17 -2.03
CA VAL A 67 -15.01 1.07 -1.36
C VAL A 67 -14.36 2.22 -2.08
N THR A 68 -15.15 3.18 -2.50
CA THR A 68 -14.72 4.29 -3.34
C THR A 68 -14.74 5.61 -2.55
N PHE A 69 -13.64 6.34 -2.65
CA PHE A 69 -13.49 7.67 -2.07
C PHE A 69 -13.09 8.66 -3.16
N TYR A 70 -13.61 9.88 -3.07
CA TYR A 70 -13.23 10.98 -3.93
C TYR A 70 -12.31 11.94 -3.20
N LEU A 71 -11.21 12.28 -3.82
CA LEU A 71 -10.34 13.37 -3.42
C LEU A 71 -10.45 14.44 -4.51
N PRO A 72 -11.28 15.47 -4.32
CA PRO A 72 -11.30 16.59 -5.24
C PRO A 72 -9.97 17.32 -5.13
N ILE A 73 -9.40 17.73 -6.25
CA ILE A 73 -8.18 18.51 -6.32
C ILE A 73 -8.54 19.82 -7.03
N THR A 74 -8.41 20.92 -6.31
CA THR A 74 -8.75 22.25 -6.83
C THR A 74 -7.50 23.09 -7.04
N GLU A 75 -7.50 23.92 -8.06
CA GLU A 75 -6.46 24.90 -8.28
C GLU A 75 -6.66 26.10 -7.32
N ASP A 76 -5.61 26.47 -6.60
CA ASP A 76 -5.65 27.38 -5.46
C ASP A 76 -6.18 28.81 -5.81
N ILE A 77 -5.98 29.24 -7.05
CA ILE A 77 -6.27 30.63 -7.46
C ILE A 77 -7.75 30.85 -7.83
N ASN A 78 -8.42 29.85 -8.37
CA ASN A 78 -9.80 29.98 -8.90
C ASN A 78 -10.80 28.95 -8.38
N LYS A 79 -10.42 28.10 -7.43
CA LYS A 79 -11.22 26.94 -6.95
C LYS A 79 -11.79 26.09 -8.09
N LYS A 80 -11.09 26.02 -9.19
CA LYS A 80 -11.46 25.21 -10.35
C LYS A 80 -11.07 23.77 -10.08
N LEU A 81 -12.02 22.85 -10.12
CA LEU A 81 -11.76 21.44 -9.99
C LEU A 81 -10.84 20.98 -11.13
N LEU A 82 -9.61 20.58 -10.81
CA LEU A 82 -8.66 20.04 -11.79
C LEU A 82 -8.88 18.56 -12.05
N GLY A 83 -9.42 17.85 -11.08
CA GLY A 83 -9.68 16.43 -11.20
C GLY A 83 -10.25 15.83 -9.93
N THR A 84 -10.69 14.58 -10.04
CA THR A 84 -11.14 13.79 -8.90
C THR A 84 -10.30 12.52 -8.83
N PHE A 85 -9.69 12.29 -7.69
CA PHE A 85 -8.95 11.06 -7.42
C PHE A 85 -9.90 10.05 -6.81
N VAL A 86 -10.01 8.89 -7.43
CA VAL A 86 -10.85 7.80 -6.93
C VAL A 86 -9.96 6.72 -6.36
N PHE A 87 -10.01 6.53 -5.05
CA PHE A 87 -9.34 5.42 -4.39
C PHE A 87 -10.29 4.24 -4.32
N SER A 88 -9.94 3.15 -4.98
CA SER A 88 -10.69 1.92 -4.91
C SER A 88 -9.87 0.87 -4.14
N PHE A 89 -10.38 0.47 -2.99
CA PHE A 89 -9.82 -0.61 -2.20
C PHE A 89 -10.62 -1.86 -2.47
N SER A 90 -10.09 -2.72 -3.31
CA SER A 90 -10.65 -4.05 -3.47
C SER A 90 -10.01 -4.97 -2.43
N PRO A 91 -10.78 -5.61 -1.55
CA PRO A 91 -10.31 -6.71 -0.75
C PRO A 91 -10.11 -7.95 -1.64
N THR A 92 -9.42 -7.78 -2.77
CA THR A 92 -9.14 -8.90 -3.67
C THR A 92 -8.46 -10.00 -2.88
N ASN A 93 -9.10 -11.14 -2.83
CA ASN A 93 -8.47 -12.35 -2.37
C ASN A 93 -7.23 -12.56 -3.24
N SER A 94 -6.08 -12.72 -2.61
CA SER A 94 -4.86 -13.18 -3.27
C SER A 94 -5.10 -14.42 -4.13
N GLU A 95 -6.11 -15.24 -3.80
CA GLU A 95 -6.59 -16.34 -4.61
C GLU A 95 -7.12 -15.94 -5.99
N LEU A 96 -7.86 -14.84 -6.11
CA LEU A 96 -8.41 -14.41 -7.41
C LEU A 96 -7.31 -13.86 -8.31
N ILE A 97 -6.38 -13.09 -7.73
CA ILE A 97 -5.26 -12.53 -8.49
C ILE A 97 -4.26 -13.62 -8.90
N SER A 98 -4.20 -14.74 -8.18
CA SER A 98 -3.26 -15.82 -8.47
C SER A 98 -3.70 -16.78 -9.57
N LYS A 99 -4.93 -16.64 -10.10
CA LYS A 99 -5.48 -17.50 -11.16
C LYS A 99 -5.22 -16.92 -12.54
N THR A 100 -5.05 -17.82 -13.52
CA THR A 100 -4.94 -17.40 -14.92
C THR A 100 -6.25 -16.79 -15.42
N PRO A 101 -6.23 -15.94 -16.44
CA PRO A 101 -7.45 -15.40 -17.05
C PRO A 101 -8.47 -16.47 -17.45
N GLU A 102 -7.98 -17.64 -17.88
CA GLU A 102 -8.82 -18.78 -18.27
C GLU A 102 -9.46 -19.47 -17.07
N GLU A 103 -8.75 -19.57 -15.95
CA GLU A 103 -9.29 -20.05 -14.68
C GLU A 103 -10.30 -19.05 -14.10
N LEU A 104 -10.00 -17.76 -14.19
CA LEU A 104 -10.90 -16.70 -13.79
C LEU A 104 -12.20 -16.73 -14.59
N SER A 105 -12.15 -16.86 -15.90
CA SER A 105 -13.35 -16.91 -16.76
C SER A 105 -14.28 -18.09 -16.48
N LYS A 106 -13.75 -19.21 -15.96
CA LYS A 106 -14.52 -20.41 -15.61
C LYS A 106 -15.14 -20.38 -14.21
N MET A 107 -14.63 -19.54 -13.33
CA MET A 107 -14.98 -19.57 -11.90
C MET A 107 -15.85 -18.38 -11.45
N ILE A 108 -16.09 -17.40 -12.32
CA ILE A 108 -16.57 -16.10 -11.89
C ILE A 108 -18.03 -15.91 -12.28
N PRO A 109 -18.97 -15.85 -11.31
CA PRO A 109 -20.23 -15.15 -11.50
C PRO A 109 -19.93 -13.66 -11.79
N ASP A 110 -20.77 -13.00 -12.58
CA ASP A 110 -20.61 -11.62 -13.08
C ASP A 110 -20.10 -10.58 -12.06
N THR A 111 -20.33 -10.79 -10.77
CA THR A 111 -19.88 -9.90 -9.67
C THR A 111 -18.37 -9.93 -9.39
N GLN A 112 -17.62 -10.94 -9.86
CA GLN A 112 -16.16 -11.07 -9.61
C GLN A 112 -15.32 -10.53 -10.78
N ILE A 113 -15.90 -10.34 -11.95
CA ILE A 113 -15.27 -9.69 -13.12
C ILE A 113 -14.84 -8.27 -12.75
N PHE A 114 -15.58 -7.59 -11.89
CA PHE A 114 -15.27 -6.23 -11.43
C PHE A 114 -13.87 -6.07 -10.83
N SER A 115 -13.32 -7.08 -10.13
CA SER A 115 -11.99 -6.96 -9.52
C SER A 115 -10.86 -6.87 -10.53
N VAL A 116 -10.98 -7.57 -11.66
CA VAL A 116 -10.01 -7.55 -12.76
C VAL A 116 -10.09 -6.24 -13.52
N ASP A 117 -11.30 -5.75 -13.77
CA ASP A 117 -11.54 -4.49 -14.48
C ASP A 117 -11.03 -3.28 -13.69
N TYR A 118 -11.10 -3.29 -12.36
CA TYR A 118 -10.52 -2.23 -11.54
C TYR A 118 -9.01 -2.12 -11.72
N ILE A 119 -8.29 -3.26 -11.72
CA ILE A 119 -6.83 -3.27 -11.96
C ILE A 119 -6.54 -2.78 -13.37
N ARG A 120 -7.29 -3.29 -14.35
CA ARG A 120 -7.11 -2.94 -15.76
C ARG A 120 -7.38 -1.46 -16.03
N ASN A 121 -8.42 -0.89 -15.43
CA ASN A 121 -8.84 0.50 -15.66
C ASN A 121 -8.23 1.50 -14.66
N SER A 122 -7.42 1.05 -13.69
CA SER A 122 -6.76 1.96 -12.75
C SER A 122 -5.72 2.83 -13.47
N ASP A 123 -5.53 4.06 -13.02
CA ASP A 123 -4.48 4.96 -13.50
C ASP A 123 -3.12 4.69 -12.86
N ALA A 124 -3.11 4.05 -11.70
CA ALA A 124 -1.92 3.70 -10.93
C ALA A 124 -2.16 2.47 -10.07
N VAL A 125 -1.09 1.82 -9.63
CA VAL A 125 -1.16 0.67 -8.72
C VAL A 125 -0.29 0.91 -7.50
N ILE A 126 -0.81 0.55 -6.33
CA ILE A 126 -0.05 0.46 -5.09
C ILE A 126 0.07 -1.03 -4.73
N LEU A 127 1.26 -1.57 -4.83
CA LEU A 127 1.57 -2.95 -4.43
C LEU A 127 2.07 -2.94 -2.99
N VAL A 128 1.32 -3.57 -2.08
CA VAL A 128 1.67 -3.64 -0.66
C VAL A 128 2.35 -4.97 -0.36
N ILE A 129 3.58 -4.92 0.11
CA ILE A 129 4.41 -6.08 0.44
C ILE A 129 4.73 -6.08 1.93
N ASP A 130 4.62 -7.26 2.56
CA ASP A 130 5.18 -7.49 3.88
C ASP A 130 6.68 -7.80 3.76
N PRO A 131 7.56 -6.94 4.29
CA PRO A 131 9.00 -7.17 4.21
C PRO A 131 9.47 -8.44 4.93
N LEU A 132 8.70 -8.96 5.90
CA LEU A 132 9.02 -10.20 6.57
C LEU A 132 8.88 -11.45 5.68
N THR A 133 8.22 -11.32 4.53
CA THR A 133 8.17 -12.39 3.52
C THR A 133 9.43 -12.48 2.67
N ILE A 134 10.31 -11.50 2.76
CA ILE A 134 11.63 -11.50 2.12
C ILE A 134 12.57 -12.30 3.04
N PRO A 135 13.06 -13.50 2.61
CA PRO A 135 13.72 -14.44 3.52
C PRO A 135 14.89 -13.85 4.32
N PRO A 136 15.83 -13.07 3.76
CA PRO A 136 16.91 -12.48 4.55
C PRO A 136 16.41 -11.55 5.66
N ILE A 137 15.34 -10.79 5.39
CA ILE A 137 14.77 -9.85 6.38
C ILE A 137 14.00 -10.61 7.44
N GLY A 138 13.07 -11.49 7.03
CA GLY A 138 12.26 -12.29 7.94
C GLY A 138 13.10 -13.16 8.88
N ASN A 139 14.15 -13.80 8.36
CA ASN A 139 15.06 -14.60 9.17
C ASN A 139 15.85 -13.74 10.18
N SER A 140 16.31 -12.56 9.77
CA SER A 140 17.02 -11.64 10.68
C SER A 140 16.13 -11.19 11.84
N VAL A 141 14.89 -10.79 11.54
CA VAL A 141 13.91 -10.37 12.56
C VAL A 141 13.55 -11.55 13.48
N ARG A 142 13.38 -12.75 12.93
CA ARG A 142 13.11 -13.97 13.72
C ARG A 142 14.26 -14.29 14.68
N MET A 143 15.50 -14.24 14.21
CA MET A 143 16.66 -14.45 15.07
C MET A 143 16.73 -13.44 16.22
N CYS A 144 16.35 -12.19 15.97
CA CYS A 144 16.23 -11.18 17.03
C CYS A 144 15.12 -11.54 18.02
N ALA A 145 13.95 -11.98 17.55
CA ALA A 145 12.84 -12.38 18.38
C ALA A 145 13.20 -13.58 19.29
N GLU A 146 13.88 -14.58 18.74
CA GLU A 146 14.37 -15.76 19.48
C GLU A 146 15.35 -15.34 20.59
N LYS A 147 16.31 -14.46 20.29
CA LYS A 147 17.27 -13.96 21.28
C LYS A 147 16.64 -13.17 22.42
N LEU A 148 15.55 -12.46 22.11
CA LEU A 148 14.81 -11.64 23.07
C LEU A 148 13.73 -12.44 23.83
N GLY A 149 13.45 -13.68 23.41
CA GLY A 149 12.34 -14.48 23.95
C GLY A 149 10.96 -13.88 23.64
N ASP A 150 10.86 -13.09 22.57
CA ASP A 150 9.62 -12.39 22.18
C ASP A 150 8.71 -13.32 21.38
N GLY A 151 7.84 -14.04 22.09
CA GLY A 151 6.89 -15.00 21.50
C GLY A 151 5.86 -14.35 20.57
N GLU A 152 5.48 -13.11 20.81
CA GLU A 152 4.55 -12.37 19.95
C GLU A 152 5.20 -12.04 18.59
N LEU A 153 6.42 -11.56 18.62
CA LEU A 153 7.18 -11.29 17.40
C LEU A 153 7.44 -12.55 16.59
N LEU A 154 7.69 -13.69 17.25
CA LEU A 154 7.85 -14.98 16.57
C LEU A 154 6.58 -15.41 15.80
N LYS A 155 5.40 -15.19 16.35
CA LYS A 155 4.13 -15.45 15.65
C LYS A 155 3.97 -14.57 14.41
N ILE A 156 4.37 -13.31 14.49
CA ILE A 156 4.32 -12.36 13.36
C ILE A 156 5.31 -12.75 12.24
N CYS A 157 6.44 -13.35 12.60
CA CYS A 157 7.48 -13.79 11.67
C CYS A 157 7.22 -15.19 11.07
N SER A 158 6.03 -15.77 11.26
CA SER A 158 5.71 -17.10 10.74
C SER A 158 5.88 -17.17 9.20
N PRO A 159 6.57 -18.21 8.69
CA PRO A 159 6.90 -18.32 7.27
C PRO A 159 5.74 -18.75 6.37
N GLU A 160 4.64 -19.22 6.95
CA GLU A 160 3.52 -19.77 6.17
C GLU A 160 2.65 -18.67 5.58
N ARG A 161 2.99 -18.26 4.34
CA ARG A 161 2.14 -17.37 3.54
C ARG A 161 1.88 -17.98 2.18
N PRO A 162 0.60 -18.08 1.78
CA PRO A 162 0.21 -18.84 0.60
C PRO A 162 0.65 -18.22 -0.73
N TYR A 163 1.04 -16.94 -0.73
CA TYR A 163 1.35 -16.24 -1.99
C TYR A 163 2.57 -15.32 -1.85
N SER A 164 3.52 -15.50 -2.77
CA SER A 164 4.69 -14.64 -2.92
C SER A 164 4.36 -13.35 -3.70
N ALA A 165 5.15 -12.30 -3.49
CA ALA A 165 4.96 -11.01 -4.15
C ALA A 165 5.09 -11.10 -5.68
N ASP A 166 6.01 -11.95 -6.19
CA ASP A 166 6.21 -12.20 -7.62
C ASP A 166 4.97 -12.78 -8.28
N ARG A 167 4.30 -13.76 -7.66
CA ARG A 167 3.09 -14.37 -8.19
C ARG A 167 1.96 -13.34 -8.33
N ILE A 168 1.75 -12.52 -7.32
CA ILE A 168 0.74 -11.46 -7.35
C ILE A 168 1.08 -10.45 -8.44
N LEU A 169 2.34 -10.05 -8.53
CA LEU A 169 2.78 -9.05 -9.50
C LEU A 169 2.68 -9.56 -10.94
N ARG A 170 3.00 -10.84 -11.20
CA ARG A 170 2.76 -11.47 -12.51
C ARG A 170 1.29 -11.37 -12.93
N SER A 171 0.39 -11.74 -12.04
CA SER A 171 -1.05 -11.68 -12.33
C SER A 171 -1.53 -10.25 -12.60
N VAL A 172 -1.05 -9.27 -11.85
CA VAL A 172 -1.36 -7.85 -12.10
C VAL A 172 -0.85 -7.41 -13.48
N ILE A 173 0.37 -7.78 -13.85
CA ILE A 173 0.97 -7.51 -15.16
C ILE A 173 0.15 -8.16 -16.27
N ASP A 174 -0.22 -9.43 -16.10
CA ASP A 174 -1.03 -10.17 -17.08
C ASP A 174 -2.39 -9.51 -17.28
N ILE A 175 -3.06 -9.11 -16.20
CA ILE A 175 -4.33 -8.38 -16.27
C ILE A 175 -4.18 -7.06 -17.03
N MET A 176 -3.12 -6.29 -16.75
CA MET A 176 -2.87 -5.01 -17.42
C MET A 176 -2.55 -5.16 -18.90
N ARG A 177 -1.99 -6.30 -19.31
CA ARG A 177 -1.60 -6.59 -20.70
C ARG A 177 -2.65 -7.35 -21.49
N MET A 178 -3.79 -7.68 -20.94
CA MET A 178 -4.84 -8.44 -21.63
C MET A 178 -5.24 -7.83 -22.98
N GLU A 179 -5.23 -6.53 -23.12
CA GLU A 179 -5.55 -5.82 -24.36
C GLU A 179 -4.36 -5.75 -25.35
N GLU A 180 -3.11 -5.84 -24.83
CA GLU A 180 -1.90 -5.74 -25.67
C GLU A 180 -1.54 -7.05 -26.36
N ARG A 181 -2.19 -8.18 -26.03
CA ARG A 181 -1.90 -9.52 -26.58
C ARG A 181 -2.17 -9.64 -28.09
N PHE A 182 -2.83 -8.67 -28.69
CA PHE A 182 -3.10 -8.64 -30.13
C PHE A 182 -2.01 -7.95 -30.96
N ASP A 183 -1.00 -7.34 -30.33
CA ASP A 183 0.09 -6.66 -31.05
C ASP A 183 1.41 -7.43 -30.79
N GLU A 184 1.82 -8.29 -31.73
CA GLU A 184 2.96 -9.21 -31.65
C GLU A 184 4.35 -8.54 -31.55
N LYS A 185 4.40 -7.21 -31.53
CA LYS A 185 5.66 -6.47 -31.41
C LYS A 185 5.98 -6.24 -29.94
N LYS A 186 7.15 -6.76 -29.48
CA LYS A 186 7.81 -6.63 -28.17
C LYS A 186 6.95 -5.99 -27.06
N PRO A 187 6.71 -6.66 -25.96
CA PRO A 187 5.88 -6.13 -24.88
C PRO A 187 6.43 -4.76 -24.43
N LYS A 188 5.66 -3.71 -24.70
CA LYS A 188 5.97 -2.36 -24.24
C LYS A 188 5.95 -2.34 -22.72
N ARG A 189 6.77 -1.49 -22.12
CA ARG A 189 6.69 -1.25 -20.67
C ARG A 189 5.30 -0.71 -20.31
N ILE A 190 4.82 -1.10 -19.13
CA ILE A 190 3.54 -0.65 -18.60
C ILE A 190 3.68 0.82 -18.19
N LYS A 191 2.87 1.69 -18.80
CA LYS A 191 2.91 3.15 -18.58
C LYS A 191 2.31 3.58 -17.25
N LYS A 192 1.47 2.73 -16.63
CA LYS A 192 0.86 3.03 -15.34
C LYS A 192 1.92 3.01 -14.25
N PRO A 193 2.02 4.04 -13.39
CA PRO A 193 3.00 4.06 -12.32
C PRO A 193 2.69 2.99 -11.27
N LEU A 194 3.74 2.38 -10.72
CA LEU A 194 3.70 1.38 -9.66
C LEU A 194 4.38 1.91 -8.40
N ALA A 195 3.63 2.11 -7.33
CA ALA A 195 4.18 2.34 -6.00
C ALA A 195 4.32 1.02 -5.26
N VAL A 196 5.55 0.59 -4.97
CA VAL A 196 5.84 -0.60 -4.17
C VAL A 196 6.01 -0.19 -2.72
N VAL A 197 5.10 -0.60 -1.87
CA VAL A 197 4.99 -0.16 -0.48
C VAL A 197 5.32 -1.32 0.47
N PHE A 198 6.43 -1.21 1.19
CA PHE A 198 6.79 -2.11 2.28
C PHE A 198 6.15 -1.61 3.57
N THR A 199 5.34 -2.44 4.19
CA THR A 199 4.69 -2.14 5.48
C THR A 199 5.59 -2.46 6.67
N LYS A 200 5.07 -2.27 7.89
CA LYS A 200 5.77 -2.65 9.14
C LYS A 200 7.14 -1.97 9.31
N LEU A 201 7.27 -0.72 8.85
CA LEU A 201 8.50 0.06 9.02
C LEU A 201 8.88 0.17 10.50
N ASP A 202 7.91 0.35 11.40
CA ASP A 202 8.08 0.35 12.86
C ASP A 202 8.82 -0.91 13.36
N LEU A 203 8.44 -2.07 12.86
CA LEU A 203 9.08 -3.35 13.19
C LEU A 203 10.49 -3.44 12.60
N LEU A 204 10.67 -3.01 11.34
CA LEU A 204 11.99 -2.97 10.72
C LEU A 204 12.93 -1.99 11.44
N GLU A 205 12.46 -0.83 11.83
CA GLU A 205 13.22 0.16 12.60
C GLU A 205 13.72 -0.42 13.92
N LYS A 206 12.91 -1.23 14.57
CA LYS A 206 13.25 -1.81 15.88
C LYS A 206 14.21 -3.00 15.78
N TYR A 207 14.09 -3.84 14.76
CA TYR A 207 14.75 -5.14 14.74
C TYR A 207 15.68 -5.40 13.54
N TYR A 208 15.63 -4.58 12.50
CA TYR A 208 16.36 -4.83 11.25
C TYR A 208 17.18 -3.64 10.78
N ILE A 209 16.64 -2.43 10.79
CA ILE A 209 17.31 -1.23 10.30
C ILE A 209 18.22 -0.68 11.40
N PRO A 210 19.54 -0.56 11.17
CA PRO A 210 20.43 0.01 12.18
C PRO A 210 20.04 1.44 12.53
N MET A 211 19.98 1.77 13.80
CA MET A 211 19.72 3.13 14.33
C MET A 211 20.87 4.11 14.04
N SER A 212 21.72 3.86 13.04
CA SER A 212 22.80 4.76 12.67
C SER A 212 22.25 6.07 12.09
N GLY A 213 22.48 7.13 12.78
CA GLY A 213 21.89 8.48 12.78
C GLY A 213 21.67 9.28 11.49
N SER A 214 21.83 8.72 10.31
CA SER A 214 21.61 9.42 9.03
C SER A 214 20.39 8.93 8.24
N ASN A 215 19.72 7.87 8.72
CA ASN A 215 18.63 7.23 8.00
C ASN A 215 17.38 8.13 7.99
N ARG A 216 16.92 8.49 6.81
CA ARG A 216 15.74 9.36 6.60
C ARG A 216 14.44 8.65 6.91
N LEU A 217 14.39 7.33 6.77
CA LEU A 217 13.20 6.52 7.05
C LEU A 217 12.75 6.64 8.52
N HIS A 218 13.69 6.90 9.44
CA HIS A 218 13.35 7.12 10.87
C HIS A 218 12.66 8.46 11.14
N ARG A 219 12.71 9.41 10.19
CA ARG A 219 12.17 10.76 10.36
C ARG A 219 10.77 10.85 9.78
N GLU A 220 10.02 11.84 10.28
CA GLU A 220 8.75 12.23 9.66
C GLU A 220 8.94 12.66 8.21
N SER A 221 7.88 12.54 7.43
CA SER A 221 7.89 12.89 6.02
C SER A 221 8.02 14.40 5.84
N ARG A 222 9.06 14.86 5.16
CA ARG A 222 9.24 16.28 4.85
C ARG A 222 8.22 16.82 3.87
N HIS A 223 7.55 15.97 3.11
CA HIS A 223 6.45 16.40 2.27
C HIS A 223 5.36 17.09 3.10
N LEU A 224 5.13 16.58 4.34
CA LEU A 224 4.16 17.12 5.26
C LEU A 224 4.61 18.45 5.87
N GLU A 225 5.88 18.58 6.20
CA GLU A 225 6.44 19.82 6.76
C GLU A 225 6.38 20.98 5.74
N MET A 226 6.74 20.68 4.48
CA MET A 226 6.88 21.68 3.41
C MET A 226 5.57 21.97 2.66
N ARG A 227 4.50 21.24 2.93
CA ARG A 227 3.22 21.31 2.21
C ARG A 227 3.37 21.19 0.69
N SER A 228 4.36 20.43 0.23
CA SER A 228 4.66 20.21 -1.18
C SER A 228 5.38 18.88 -1.36
N TYR A 229 5.29 18.32 -2.56
CA TYR A 229 6.03 17.11 -2.87
C TYR A 229 7.52 17.42 -3.07
N ASN A 230 8.35 16.98 -2.13
CA ASN A 230 9.79 17.19 -2.16
C ASN A 230 10.51 16.03 -2.88
N ARG A 231 10.98 16.27 -4.11
CA ARG A 231 11.68 15.28 -4.93
C ARG A 231 12.98 14.77 -4.29
N ARG A 232 13.70 15.66 -3.62
CA ARG A 232 14.97 15.28 -2.97
C ARG A 232 14.74 14.34 -1.81
N GLU A 233 13.75 14.62 -0.98
CA GLU A 233 13.34 13.74 0.12
C GLU A 233 12.94 12.37 -0.42
N HIS A 234 12.07 12.35 -1.44
CA HIS A 234 11.65 11.11 -2.07
C HIS A 234 12.83 10.29 -2.60
N LYS A 235 13.75 10.93 -3.34
CA LYS A 235 14.92 10.24 -3.88
C LYS A 235 15.76 9.59 -2.78
N ILE A 236 16.07 10.33 -1.73
CA ILE A 236 16.87 9.82 -0.59
C ILE A 236 16.16 8.63 0.07
N THR A 237 14.87 8.76 0.37
CA THR A 237 14.13 7.66 1.04
C THR A 237 13.95 6.44 0.16
N ALA A 238 13.72 6.62 -1.15
CA ALA A 238 13.64 5.50 -2.09
C ALA A 238 14.98 4.78 -2.25
N GLU A 239 16.11 5.50 -2.25
CA GLU A 239 17.45 4.91 -2.24
C GLU A 239 17.72 4.13 -0.94
N GLU A 240 17.28 4.63 0.21
CA GLU A 240 17.38 3.91 1.49
C GLU A 240 16.54 2.63 1.47
N VAL A 241 15.28 2.69 1.01
CA VAL A 241 14.44 1.49 0.87
C VAL A 241 15.08 0.48 -0.09
N THR A 242 15.63 0.95 -1.20
CA THR A 242 16.33 0.09 -2.16
C THR A 242 17.52 -0.61 -1.52
N SER A 243 18.36 0.13 -0.79
CA SER A 243 19.56 -0.42 -0.15
C SER A 243 19.27 -1.36 1.02
N LEU A 244 18.19 -1.14 1.76
CA LEU A 244 17.86 -1.89 2.98
C LEU A 244 16.92 -3.07 2.70
N ILE A 245 15.96 -2.92 1.81
CA ILE A 245 14.90 -3.90 1.58
C ILE A 245 15.00 -4.54 0.20
N VAL A 246 14.99 -3.72 -0.88
CA VAL A 246 14.85 -4.23 -2.25
C VAL A 246 16.04 -5.10 -2.65
N LYS A 247 17.25 -4.79 -2.22
CA LYS A 247 18.44 -5.62 -2.49
C LYS A 247 18.35 -7.06 -1.96
N ASN A 248 17.44 -7.29 -1.02
CA ASN A 248 17.20 -8.62 -0.43
C ASN A 248 16.01 -9.35 -1.09
N MET A 249 15.33 -8.70 -2.03
CA MET A 249 14.27 -9.34 -2.84
C MET A 249 14.91 -10.25 -3.89
N GLY A 250 14.17 -11.28 -4.31
CA GLY A 250 14.58 -12.11 -5.43
C GLY A 250 14.61 -11.32 -6.74
N ASP A 251 15.59 -11.63 -7.60
CA ASP A 251 15.78 -10.97 -8.90
C ASP A 251 14.52 -11.00 -9.76
N GLU A 252 13.76 -12.10 -9.69
CA GLU A 252 12.52 -12.28 -10.43
C GLU A 252 11.48 -11.20 -10.09
N THR A 253 11.29 -10.89 -8.80
CA THR A 253 10.34 -9.83 -8.38
C THR A 253 10.81 -8.46 -8.87
N VAL A 254 12.10 -8.20 -8.80
CA VAL A 254 12.69 -6.93 -9.27
C VAL A 254 12.52 -6.78 -10.79
N GLU A 255 12.74 -7.85 -11.57
CA GLU A 255 12.53 -7.85 -13.02
C GLU A 255 11.06 -7.61 -13.41
N LEU A 256 10.12 -8.14 -12.63
CA LEU A 256 8.70 -7.87 -12.84
C LEU A 256 8.37 -6.38 -12.58
N ILE A 257 8.91 -5.79 -11.52
CA ILE A 257 8.74 -4.35 -11.22
C ILE A 257 9.31 -3.49 -12.34
N ARG A 258 10.45 -3.86 -12.92
CA ARG A 258 11.09 -3.15 -14.05
C ARG A 258 10.29 -3.18 -15.35
N GLN A 259 9.22 -3.97 -15.44
CA GLN A 259 8.30 -3.93 -16.57
C GLN A 259 7.42 -2.68 -16.58
N PHE A 260 7.33 -1.97 -15.45
CA PHE A 260 6.71 -0.65 -15.40
C PHE A 260 7.69 0.45 -15.83
N GLU A 261 7.21 1.43 -16.61
CA GLU A 261 8.05 2.57 -17.03
C GLU A 261 8.43 3.44 -15.83
N ASN A 262 7.47 3.64 -14.94
CA ASN A 262 7.62 4.46 -13.74
C ASN A 262 7.23 3.66 -12.50
N TYR A 263 8.19 3.48 -11.60
CA TYR A 263 7.97 2.80 -10.32
C TYR A 263 8.83 3.43 -9.23
N SER A 264 8.39 3.29 -7.99
CA SER A 264 9.18 3.71 -6.85
C SER A 264 8.91 2.85 -5.61
N PHE A 265 9.84 2.89 -4.66
CA PHE A 265 9.82 2.10 -3.45
C PHE A 265 9.59 2.97 -2.22
N PHE A 266 8.72 2.49 -1.33
CA PHE A 266 8.33 3.18 -0.11
C PHE A 266 8.35 2.21 1.06
N ALA A 267 8.69 2.71 2.25
CA ALA A 267 8.52 1.97 3.48
C ALA A 267 7.64 2.80 4.43
N VAL A 268 6.61 2.16 4.98
CA VAL A 268 5.57 2.82 5.77
C VAL A 268 5.27 2.05 7.05
N SER A 269 4.94 2.74 8.12
CA SER A 269 4.27 2.15 9.27
C SER A 269 2.82 2.61 9.31
N ALA A 270 1.90 1.66 9.31
CA ALA A 270 0.47 1.95 9.45
C ALA A 270 0.04 2.14 10.91
N LEU A 271 0.72 1.47 11.82
CA LEU A 271 0.32 1.37 13.23
C LEU A 271 1.25 2.16 14.17
N GLY A 272 2.55 2.17 13.88
CA GLY A 272 3.60 2.73 14.74
C GLY A 272 4.07 1.79 15.84
N GLU A 273 3.31 0.73 16.13
CA GLU A 273 3.57 -0.25 17.17
C GLU A 273 3.17 -1.66 16.72
N ILE A 274 3.72 -2.65 17.41
CA ILE A 274 3.40 -4.06 17.16
C ILE A 274 2.16 -4.43 17.97
N PRO A 275 1.10 -4.98 17.36
CA PRO A 275 -0.07 -5.45 18.08
C PRO A 275 0.26 -6.70 18.91
N ASP A 276 -0.50 -6.93 19.98
CA ASP A 276 -0.46 -8.17 20.75
C ASP A 276 -1.15 -9.35 20.00
N ALA A 277 -1.16 -10.54 20.64
CA ALA A 277 -1.75 -11.75 20.05
C ALA A 277 -3.24 -11.61 19.74
N ASP A 278 -3.94 -10.76 20.49
CA ASP A 278 -5.37 -10.49 20.32
C ASP A 278 -5.64 -9.35 19.31
N GLY A 279 -4.59 -8.85 18.67
CA GLY A 279 -4.65 -7.75 17.72
C GLY A 279 -4.92 -6.38 18.37
N LYS A 280 -4.68 -6.24 19.67
CA LYS A 280 -4.80 -4.97 20.37
C LYS A 280 -3.48 -4.20 20.31
N LEU A 281 -3.58 -2.89 20.15
CA LEU A 281 -2.42 -1.99 20.10
C LEU A 281 -2.16 -1.43 21.51
N PRO A 282 -0.90 -1.45 21.97
CA PRO A 282 -0.52 -0.97 23.31
C PRO A 282 -0.64 0.56 23.44
N ARG A 283 -0.62 1.26 22.32
CA ARG A 283 -0.69 2.73 22.25
C ARG A 283 -1.58 3.18 21.09
N PRO A 284 -2.00 4.47 21.06
CA PRO A 284 -2.67 5.04 19.90
C PRO A 284 -1.88 4.87 18.63
N VAL A 285 -2.59 4.66 17.52
CA VAL A 285 -1.99 4.49 16.19
C VAL A 285 -1.25 5.76 15.77
N THR A 286 0.03 5.60 15.43
CA THR A 286 0.90 6.68 14.96
C THR A 286 1.46 6.33 13.56
N PRO A 287 0.68 6.57 12.48
CA PRO A 287 1.12 6.23 11.14
C PRO A 287 2.34 7.06 10.73
N LYS A 288 3.32 6.40 10.07
CA LYS A 288 4.51 7.07 9.55
C LYS A 288 4.62 6.85 8.04
N ARG A 289 4.84 7.92 7.28
CA ARG A 289 5.06 7.94 5.82
C ARG A 289 3.95 7.33 4.97
N VAL A 290 2.76 7.15 5.52
CA VAL A 290 1.63 6.49 4.81
C VAL A 290 1.13 7.27 3.59
N LEU A 291 1.34 8.61 3.56
CA LEU A 291 0.98 9.46 2.44
C LEU A 291 2.03 9.51 1.33
N ASP A 292 3.29 9.19 1.61
CA ASP A 292 4.40 9.33 0.64
C ASP A 292 4.11 8.65 -0.71
N PRO A 293 3.58 7.40 -0.77
CA PRO A 293 3.23 6.75 -2.04
C PRO A 293 2.18 7.51 -2.84
N VAL A 294 1.14 8.03 -2.18
CA VAL A 294 0.06 8.78 -2.85
C VAL A 294 0.55 10.13 -3.32
N LEU A 295 1.32 10.85 -2.51
CA LEU A 295 1.93 12.12 -2.90
C LEU A 295 2.84 11.96 -4.12
N TRP A 296 3.61 10.87 -4.18
CA TRP A 296 4.40 10.54 -5.36
C TRP A 296 3.53 10.31 -6.60
N LEU A 297 2.47 9.51 -6.49
CA LEU A 297 1.55 9.25 -7.59
C LEU A 297 0.85 10.53 -8.08
N LEU A 298 0.38 11.38 -7.17
CA LEU A 298 -0.22 12.67 -7.50
C LEU A 298 0.78 13.59 -8.22
N SER A 299 2.01 13.63 -7.72
CA SER A 299 3.10 14.39 -8.34
C SER A 299 3.49 13.85 -9.71
N ASP A 300 3.51 12.52 -9.89
CA ASP A 300 3.79 11.88 -11.17
C ASP A 300 2.75 12.26 -12.24
N ARG A 301 1.50 12.36 -11.83
CA ARG A 301 0.39 12.80 -12.69
C ARG A 301 0.29 14.32 -12.84
N GLY A 302 1.17 15.10 -12.22
CA GLY A 302 1.15 16.55 -12.28
C GLY A 302 -0.02 17.20 -11.54
N LEU A 303 -0.63 16.47 -10.60
CA LEU A 303 -1.79 16.93 -9.82
C LEU A 303 -1.38 17.72 -8.56
N ILE A 304 -0.12 17.66 -8.17
CA ILE A 304 0.43 18.47 -7.08
C ILE A 304 1.77 19.07 -7.48
N GLU A 305 2.08 20.21 -6.89
CA GLU A 305 3.35 20.91 -7.12
C GLU A 305 4.56 20.08 -6.65
N ARG A 306 5.65 20.25 -7.37
CA ARG A 306 6.94 19.63 -7.11
C ARG A 306 7.90 20.69 -6.61
N SER A 307 8.45 20.52 -5.43
CA SER A 307 9.54 21.35 -4.87
C SER A 307 10.89 20.62 -4.94
#